data_0138ac7e0517fa14d9dc16753b4b7130
#
_entry.id   0138ac7e0517fa14d9dc16753b4b7130
#
_cell.length_a   1.000
_cell.length_b   1.000
_cell.length_c   1.000
_cell.angle_alpha   90.00
_cell.angle_beta   90.00
_cell.angle_gamma   90.00
#
_symmetry.space_group_name_H-M   'P 1'
#
loop_
_entity.id
_entity.type
_entity.pdbx_description
1 polymer ?
#
loop_
_entity_poly.entity_id
_entity_poly.type
_entity_poly.pdbx_seq_one_letter_code
_entity_poly.pdbx_strand_id
1 'polypeptide(L)'
;MTYKISILTPVHISSGNKNACFLYHPDKNDHFNCYRIEDLLQFIPPQKLLELQPDNASNNGKKDIIKLFNNYVNYNQLKPQYFLFYKFKPFSKDVTEQVKSLNKPYIPGSSIKGAIMNAIIFNLLNDNKEKIKESLTKASEIAKIILI
;
A
#
# COMPACT_ATOMS: atom_id res chain seq x y z
N MET A 1 24.35 1.68 24.19
CA MET A 1 23.22 2.60 24.45
C MET A 1 21.99 2.01 23.81
N THR A 2 20.89 1.80 24.55
CA THR A 2 19.67 1.16 24.05
C THR A 2 18.54 2.19 24.03
N TYR A 3 17.85 2.31 22.88
CA TYR A 3 16.70 3.20 22.73
C TYR A 3 15.41 2.39 22.63
N LYS A 4 14.35 2.88 23.25
CA LYS A 4 13.00 2.32 23.12
C LYS A 4 12.21 3.16 22.13
N ILE A 5 11.62 2.49 21.13
CA ILE A 5 10.70 3.12 20.17
C ILE A 5 9.29 2.67 20.54
N SER A 6 8.38 3.63 20.71
CA SER A 6 6.96 3.36 20.93
C SER A 6 6.16 3.78 19.70
N ILE A 7 5.37 2.87 19.17
CA ILE A 7 4.47 3.14 18.05
C ILE A 7 3.14 3.61 18.63
N LEU A 8 2.77 4.86 18.34
CA LEU A 8 1.56 5.50 18.86
C LEU A 8 0.37 5.41 17.90
N THR A 9 0.65 5.22 16.61
CA THR A 9 -0.36 5.11 15.55
C THR A 9 0.00 3.95 14.63
N PRO A 10 -0.95 3.39 13.87
CA PRO A 10 -0.64 2.37 12.87
C PRO A 10 0.45 2.85 11.91
N VAL A 11 1.48 2.02 11.71
CA VAL A 11 2.59 2.29 10.80
C VAL A 11 2.52 1.33 9.64
N HIS A 12 2.57 1.86 8.42
CA HIS A 12 2.68 1.10 7.19
C HIS A 12 3.89 1.57 6.39
N ILE A 13 4.81 0.64 6.13
CA ILE A 13 5.97 0.89 5.28
C ILE A 13 5.84 -0.01 4.07
N SER A 14 5.55 0.61 2.93
CA SER A 14 5.32 -0.11 1.67
C SER A 14 6.59 -0.82 1.20
N SER A 15 6.42 -2.06 0.72
CA SER A 15 7.45 -2.77 -0.04
C SER A 15 7.58 -2.27 -1.47
N GLY A 16 6.66 -1.41 -1.92
CA GLY A 16 6.47 -1.03 -3.33
C GLY A 16 5.54 -1.99 -4.08
N ASN A 17 5.33 -3.21 -3.60
CA ASN A 17 4.46 -4.18 -4.23
C ASN A 17 2.99 -3.88 -3.95
N LYS A 18 2.16 -4.07 -4.96
CA LYS A 18 0.71 -3.98 -4.86
C LYS A 18 0.10 -5.33 -5.23
N ASN A 19 -0.70 -5.86 -4.34
CA ASN A 19 -1.48 -7.06 -4.59
C ASN A 19 -2.88 -6.66 -5.05
N ALA A 20 -3.33 -7.29 -6.13
CA ALA A 20 -4.66 -7.05 -6.65
C ALA A 20 -5.74 -7.45 -5.64
N CYS A 21 -6.81 -6.69 -5.57
CA CYS A 21 -7.88 -6.89 -4.58
C CYS A 21 -8.55 -8.28 -4.69
N PHE A 22 -8.58 -8.89 -5.87
CA PHE A 22 -9.17 -10.21 -6.10
C PHE A 22 -8.35 -11.37 -5.51
N LEU A 23 -7.13 -11.14 -5.06
CA LEU A 23 -6.33 -12.13 -4.34
C LEU A 23 -6.78 -12.31 -2.88
N TYR A 24 -7.66 -11.45 -2.38
CA TYR A 24 -8.13 -11.46 -1.01
C TYR A 24 -9.60 -11.90 -0.94
N HIS A 25 -9.87 -12.93 -0.17
CA HIS A 25 -11.22 -13.43 0.06
C HIS A 25 -11.54 -13.41 1.56
N PRO A 26 -12.73 -12.88 1.97
CA PRO A 26 -13.12 -12.87 3.37
C PRO A 26 -13.37 -14.29 3.88
N ASP A 27 -12.99 -14.55 5.11
CA ASP A 27 -13.38 -15.74 5.84
C ASP A 27 -14.57 -15.47 6.78
N LYS A 28 -14.99 -16.52 7.53
CA LYS A 28 -16.12 -16.42 8.46
C LYS A 28 -15.85 -15.57 9.70
N ASN A 29 -14.59 -15.18 9.94
CA ASN A 29 -14.13 -14.49 11.15
C ASN A 29 -13.74 -13.04 10.88
N ASP A 30 -14.24 -12.43 9.80
CA ASP A 30 -13.87 -11.08 9.35
C ASP A 30 -12.36 -10.92 9.04
N HIS A 31 -11.66 -12.01 8.75
CA HIS A 31 -10.31 -11.96 8.23
C HIS A 31 -10.33 -12.01 6.70
N PHE A 32 -9.34 -11.42 6.07
CA PHE A 32 -9.11 -11.58 4.64
C PHE A 32 -7.94 -12.54 4.42
N ASN A 33 -8.24 -13.67 3.84
CA ASN A 33 -7.26 -14.63 3.38
C ASN A 33 -6.66 -14.17 2.05
N CYS A 34 -5.34 -14.13 1.96
CA CYS A 34 -4.63 -13.84 0.71
C CYS A 34 -4.17 -15.14 0.07
N TYR A 35 -4.43 -15.29 -1.23
CA TYR A 35 -4.09 -16.46 -2.03
C TYR A 35 -3.07 -16.10 -3.11
N ARG A 36 -2.31 -17.09 -3.58
CA ARG A 36 -1.45 -16.93 -4.75
C ARG A 36 -2.30 -16.95 -6.01
N ILE A 37 -1.92 -16.15 -6.97
CA ILE A 37 -2.62 -16.10 -8.25
C ILE A 37 -2.61 -17.46 -8.95
N GLU A 38 -1.50 -18.19 -8.86
CA GLU A 38 -1.33 -19.52 -9.46
C GLU A 38 -2.33 -20.52 -8.90
N ASP A 39 -2.57 -20.46 -7.57
CA ASP A 39 -3.52 -21.36 -6.89
C ASP A 39 -4.97 -21.05 -7.28
N LEU A 40 -5.28 -19.80 -7.61
CA LEU A 40 -6.61 -19.40 -8.06
C LEU A 40 -6.85 -19.76 -9.53
N LEU A 41 -5.87 -19.54 -10.39
CA LEU A 41 -5.98 -19.74 -11.83
C LEU A 41 -6.26 -21.21 -12.22
N GLN A 42 -5.82 -22.18 -11.42
CA GLN A 42 -6.07 -23.60 -11.70
C GLN A 42 -7.55 -23.98 -11.71
N PHE A 43 -8.43 -23.18 -11.08
CA PHE A 43 -9.88 -23.41 -11.05
C PHE A 43 -10.61 -22.78 -12.23
N ILE A 44 -9.96 -21.89 -12.97
CA ILE A 44 -10.60 -21.12 -14.03
C ILE A 44 -10.32 -21.75 -15.38
N PRO A 45 -11.37 -22.11 -16.16
CA PRO A 45 -11.18 -22.62 -17.51
C PRO A 45 -10.41 -21.61 -18.38
N PRO A 46 -9.41 -22.05 -19.16
CA PRO A 46 -8.60 -21.16 -20.00
C PRO A 46 -9.43 -20.27 -20.93
N GLN A 47 -10.55 -20.79 -21.45
CA GLN A 47 -11.47 -20.06 -22.34
C GLN A 47 -12.04 -18.82 -21.63
N LYS A 48 -12.34 -18.93 -20.32
CA LYS A 48 -12.86 -17.81 -19.54
C LYS A 48 -11.82 -16.74 -19.25
N LEU A 49 -10.56 -17.13 -19.17
CA LEU A 49 -9.46 -16.16 -19.09
C LEU A 49 -9.26 -15.39 -20.39
N LEU A 50 -9.44 -16.05 -21.54
CA LEU A 50 -9.35 -15.41 -22.85
C LEU A 50 -10.51 -14.43 -23.13
N GLU A 51 -11.68 -14.64 -22.49
CA GLU A 51 -12.82 -13.72 -22.57
C GLU A 51 -12.59 -12.39 -21.81
N LEU A 52 -11.60 -12.34 -20.92
CA LEU A 52 -11.22 -11.11 -20.24
C LEU A 52 -10.52 -10.17 -21.21
N GLN A 53 -11.17 -9.05 -21.52
CA GLN A 53 -10.59 -8.05 -22.43
C GLN A 53 -9.44 -7.27 -21.78
N PRO A 54 -8.45 -6.78 -22.57
CA PRO A 54 -7.28 -6.08 -22.04
C PRO A 54 -7.59 -4.75 -21.33
N ASP A 55 -8.76 -4.17 -21.50
CA ASP A 55 -9.21 -2.95 -20.79
C ASP A 55 -9.55 -3.14 -19.30
N ASN A 56 -9.13 -4.26 -18.75
CA ASN A 56 -9.38 -4.65 -17.35
C ASN A 56 -8.70 -3.74 -16.31
N ALA A 57 -7.90 -2.76 -16.70
CA ALA A 57 -7.40 -1.69 -15.83
C ALA A 57 -8.53 -0.74 -15.38
N SER A 58 -9.67 -0.70 -16.09
CA SER A 58 -10.85 0.05 -15.68
C SER A 58 -11.51 -0.55 -14.42
N ASN A 59 -12.26 0.27 -13.68
CA ASN A 59 -13.02 -0.22 -12.50
C ASN A 59 -14.03 -1.33 -12.85
N ASN A 60 -14.52 -1.38 -14.09
CA ASN A 60 -15.44 -2.44 -14.56
C ASN A 60 -14.68 -3.75 -14.78
N GLY A 61 -13.51 -3.73 -15.41
CA GLY A 61 -12.67 -4.92 -15.59
C GLY A 61 -12.27 -5.59 -14.27
N LYS A 62 -11.94 -4.81 -13.25
CA LYS A 62 -11.65 -5.37 -11.90
C LYS A 62 -12.87 -6.08 -11.30
N LYS A 63 -14.09 -5.56 -11.49
CA LYS A 63 -15.31 -6.21 -11.02
C LYS A 63 -15.58 -7.52 -11.74
N ASP A 64 -15.30 -7.59 -13.03
CA ASP A 64 -15.51 -8.80 -13.83
C ASP A 64 -14.50 -9.89 -13.46
N ILE A 65 -13.27 -9.52 -13.18
CA ILE A 65 -12.25 -10.44 -12.63
C ILE A 65 -12.71 -10.98 -11.27
N ILE A 66 -13.16 -10.13 -10.35
CA ILE A 66 -13.65 -10.56 -9.04
C ILE A 66 -14.84 -11.53 -9.17
N LYS A 67 -15.79 -11.24 -10.06
CA LYS A 67 -16.92 -12.14 -10.35
C LYS A 67 -16.44 -13.48 -10.90
N LEU A 68 -15.50 -13.46 -11.82
CA LEU A 68 -14.92 -14.67 -12.40
C LEU A 68 -14.33 -15.56 -11.29
N PHE A 69 -13.47 -15.01 -10.43
CA PHE A 69 -12.88 -15.77 -9.33
C PHE A 69 -13.94 -16.30 -8.37
N ASN A 70 -14.94 -15.49 -7.99
CA ASN A 70 -16.01 -15.92 -7.09
C ASN A 70 -16.88 -17.04 -7.68
N ASN A 71 -17.02 -17.12 -8.99
CA ASN A 71 -17.82 -18.15 -9.66
C ASN A 71 -17.11 -19.49 -9.81
N TYR A 72 -15.79 -19.47 -9.96
CA TYR A 72 -15.03 -20.69 -10.29
C TYR A 72 -14.15 -21.19 -9.16
N VAL A 73 -13.68 -20.32 -8.26
CA VAL A 73 -12.73 -20.70 -7.21
C VAL A 73 -13.45 -21.23 -5.98
N ASN A 74 -13.09 -22.44 -5.56
CA ASN A 74 -13.52 -22.98 -4.28
C ASN A 74 -12.48 -22.66 -3.19
N TYR A 75 -12.64 -21.54 -2.54
CA TYR A 75 -11.72 -21.06 -1.51
C TYR A 75 -11.58 -22.00 -0.30
N ASN A 76 -12.57 -22.88 -0.04
CA ASN A 76 -12.48 -23.87 1.04
C ASN A 76 -11.46 -24.96 0.78
N GLN A 77 -11.06 -25.18 -0.46
CA GLN A 77 -10.07 -26.17 -0.86
C GLN A 77 -8.66 -25.60 -0.93
N LEU A 78 -8.51 -24.29 -0.71
CA LEU A 78 -7.24 -23.60 -0.84
C LEU A 78 -6.64 -23.27 0.52
N LYS A 79 -5.32 -23.38 0.61
CA LYS A 79 -4.58 -22.92 1.76
C LYS A 79 -4.16 -21.46 1.53
N PRO A 80 -4.58 -20.50 2.38
CA PRO A 80 -4.16 -19.12 2.23
C PRO A 80 -2.65 -19.00 2.48
N GLN A 81 -2.02 -18.09 1.75
CA GLN A 81 -0.61 -17.74 1.92
C GLN A 81 -0.41 -17.00 3.26
N TYR A 82 -1.30 -16.10 3.57
CA TYR A 82 -1.41 -15.37 4.83
C TYR A 82 -2.81 -14.78 4.98
N PHE A 83 -3.10 -14.27 6.17
CA PHE A 83 -4.37 -13.59 6.43
C PHE A 83 -4.13 -12.20 6.99
N LEU A 84 -5.11 -11.33 6.79
CA LEU A 84 -5.15 -9.98 7.35
C LEU A 84 -6.34 -9.88 8.29
N PHE A 85 -6.11 -9.37 9.49
CA PHE A 85 -7.18 -8.94 10.37
C PHE A 85 -7.79 -7.67 9.83
N TYR A 86 -9.05 -7.71 9.44
CA TYR A 86 -9.69 -6.56 8.84
C TYR A 86 -11.17 -6.49 9.25
N LYS A 87 -11.57 -5.36 9.83
CA LYS A 87 -12.94 -5.11 10.27
C LYS A 87 -13.72 -4.19 9.32
N PHE A 88 -13.25 -3.98 8.08
CA PHE A 88 -13.85 -3.03 7.17
C PHE A 88 -14.41 -3.70 5.92
N LYS A 89 -15.19 -2.94 5.13
CA LYS A 89 -15.84 -3.39 3.89
C LYS A 89 -14.85 -4.01 2.89
N PRO A 90 -15.30 -4.93 2.03
CA PRO A 90 -14.46 -5.64 1.10
C PRO A 90 -13.58 -4.69 0.27
N PHE A 91 -12.36 -5.09 0.03
CA PHE A 91 -11.37 -4.33 -0.71
C PHE A 91 -11.87 -4.03 -2.13
N SER A 92 -12.09 -2.77 -2.42
CA SER A 92 -12.37 -2.30 -3.78
C SER A 92 -11.11 -1.85 -4.51
N LYS A 93 -9.98 -1.79 -3.80
CA LYS A 93 -8.70 -1.29 -4.31
C LYS A 93 -7.58 -2.29 -4.03
N ASP A 94 -6.53 -2.19 -4.84
CA ASP A 94 -5.33 -2.99 -4.65
C ASP A 94 -4.70 -2.70 -3.27
N VAL A 95 -4.16 -3.76 -2.66
CA VAL A 95 -3.56 -3.69 -1.34
C VAL A 95 -2.05 -3.51 -1.49
N THR A 96 -1.52 -2.45 -0.90
CA THR A 96 -0.07 -2.25 -0.86
C THR A 96 0.54 -3.11 0.25
N GLU A 97 1.54 -3.91 -0.10
CA GLU A 97 2.20 -4.78 0.86
C GLU A 97 3.07 -4.01 1.84
N GLN A 98 3.01 -4.44 3.10
CA GLN A 98 3.99 -4.06 4.12
C GLN A 98 5.34 -4.72 3.80
N VAL A 99 6.44 -3.98 3.97
CA VAL A 99 7.78 -4.55 3.85
C VAL A 99 7.98 -5.68 4.87
N LYS A 100 8.51 -6.82 4.39
CA LYS A 100 8.69 -8.05 5.16
C LYS A 100 10.09 -8.62 4.98
N SER A 101 10.58 -9.30 5.99
CA SER A 101 11.74 -10.18 5.92
C SER A 101 11.34 -11.54 6.50
N LEU A 102 11.57 -12.62 5.76
CA LEU A 102 11.14 -13.97 6.14
C LEU A 102 9.66 -14.05 6.53
N ASN A 103 8.78 -13.39 5.75
CA ASN A 103 7.34 -13.26 5.97
C ASN A 103 6.93 -12.51 7.26
N LYS A 104 7.86 -11.88 7.95
CA LYS A 104 7.58 -11.05 9.13
C LYS A 104 7.68 -9.57 8.76
N PRO A 105 6.68 -8.73 9.08
CA PRO A 105 6.77 -7.30 8.88
C PRO A 105 7.88 -6.72 9.78
N TYR A 106 8.63 -5.77 9.26
CA TYR A 106 9.67 -5.08 10.03
C TYR A 106 9.71 -3.59 9.66
N ILE A 107 10.38 -2.81 10.46
CA ILE A 107 10.64 -1.40 10.18
C ILE A 107 12.11 -1.28 9.73
N PRO A 108 12.39 -0.95 8.44
CA PRO A 108 13.76 -0.75 7.99
C PRO A 108 14.45 0.38 8.76
N GLY A 109 15.72 0.21 9.09
CA GLY A 109 16.50 1.25 9.76
C GLY A 109 16.59 2.55 8.95
N SER A 110 16.57 2.47 7.61
CA SER A 110 16.49 3.63 6.73
C SER A 110 15.21 4.44 6.93
N SER A 111 14.07 3.78 7.16
CA SER A 111 12.80 4.44 7.44
C SER A 111 12.82 5.16 8.79
N ILE A 112 13.42 4.55 9.81
CA ILE A 112 13.61 5.19 11.13
C ILE A 112 14.53 6.39 10.99
N LYS A 113 15.67 6.24 10.29
CA LYS A 113 16.59 7.33 10.02
C LYS A 113 15.91 8.49 9.29
N GLY A 114 15.12 8.21 8.26
CA GLY A 114 14.35 9.20 7.52
C GLY A 114 13.35 9.94 8.40
N ALA A 115 12.63 9.24 9.25
CA ALA A 115 11.68 9.85 10.20
C ALA A 115 12.38 10.79 11.20
N ILE A 116 13.52 10.36 11.76
CA ILE A 116 14.32 11.20 12.68
C ILE A 116 14.86 12.43 11.95
N MET A 117 15.41 12.27 10.75
CA MET A 117 15.90 13.40 9.95
C MET A 117 14.80 14.39 9.63
N ASN A 118 13.61 13.93 9.23
CA ASN A 118 12.47 14.79 8.97
C ASN A 118 12.03 15.55 10.22
N ALA A 119 12.02 14.92 11.40
CA ALA A 119 11.70 15.59 12.65
C ALA A 119 12.72 16.67 13.01
N ILE A 120 14.02 16.41 12.81
CA ILE A 120 15.07 17.40 13.03
C ILE A 120 14.90 18.58 12.07
N ILE A 121 14.71 18.32 10.77
CA ILE A 121 14.50 19.36 9.76
C ILE A 121 13.26 20.19 10.11
N PHE A 122 12.15 19.53 10.47
CA PHE A 122 10.92 20.22 10.85
C PHE A 122 11.16 21.19 12.03
N ASN A 123 11.85 20.76 13.09
CA ASN A 123 12.16 21.60 14.23
C ASN A 123 13.06 22.77 13.85
N LEU A 124 14.12 22.53 13.07
CA LEU A 124 15.00 23.58 12.58
C LEU A 124 14.26 24.62 11.72
N LEU A 125 13.35 24.18 10.85
CA LEU A 125 12.54 25.08 10.03
C LEU A 125 11.55 25.86 10.89
N ASN A 126 10.95 25.24 11.88
CA ASN A 126 9.99 25.88 12.78
C ASN A 126 10.67 26.94 13.65
N ASP A 127 11.85 26.63 14.19
CA ASP A 127 12.64 27.56 15.01
C ASP A 127 13.17 28.76 14.21
N ASN A 128 13.36 28.62 12.90
CA ASN A 128 13.85 29.64 11.99
C ASN A 128 12.76 30.20 11.04
N LYS A 129 11.50 29.96 11.32
CA LYS A 129 10.37 30.25 10.43
C LYS A 129 10.36 31.70 9.91
N GLU A 130 10.58 32.67 10.78
CA GLU A 130 10.57 34.09 10.39
C GLU A 130 11.75 34.44 9.47
N LYS A 131 12.95 33.96 9.76
CA LYS A 131 14.12 34.14 8.90
C LYS A 131 13.96 33.54 7.52
N ILE A 132 13.35 32.34 7.45
CA ILE A 132 13.09 31.65 6.19
C ILE A 132 12.06 32.40 5.36
N LYS A 133 10.98 32.91 6.02
CA LYS A 133 9.95 33.69 5.37
C LYS A 133 10.52 34.99 4.78
N GLU A 134 11.37 35.69 5.54
CA GLU A 134 12.07 36.87 5.07
C GLU A 134 12.97 36.61 3.87
N SER A 135 13.73 35.52 3.91
CA SER A 135 14.61 35.11 2.81
C SER A 135 13.82 34.74 1.55
N LEU A 136 12.70 34.05 1.68
CA LEU A 136 11.81 33.68 0.57
C LEU A 136 11.16 34.94 -0.05
N THR A 137 10.76 35.91 0.76
CA THR A 137 10.20 37.20 0.27
C THR A 137 11.24 37.92 -0.55
N LYS A 138 12.47 38.09 -0.03
CA LYS A 138 13.58 38.72 -0.75
C LYS A 138 13.90 38.00 -2.06
N ALA A 139 13.93 36.66 -2.05
CA ALA A 139 14.18 35.90 -3.27
C ALA A 139 13.08 36.09 -4.31
N SER A 140 11.80 36.16 -3.89
CA SER A 140 10.68 36.42 -4.80
C SER A 140 10.70 37.84 -5.40
N GLU A 141 11.14 38.82 -4.67
CA GLU A 141 11.32 40.18 -5.17
C GLU A 141 12.44 40.26 -6.22
N ILE A 142 13.59 39.60 -5.97
CA ILE A 142 14.69 39.55 -6.93
C ILE A 142 14.24 38.83 -8.20
N ALA A 143 13.50 37.73 -8.10
CA ALA A 143 13.00 36.98 -9.26
C ALA A 143 12.04 37.84 -10.12
N LYS A 144 11.24 38.71 -9.52
CA LYS A 144 10.38 39.67 -10.25
C LYS A 144 11.18 40.72 -11.03
N ILE A 145 12.33 41.15 -10.52
CA ILE A 145 13.20 42.13 -11.20
C ILE A 145 13.92 41.51 -12.40
N ILE A 146 14.25 40.22 -12.34
CA ILE A 146 14.96 39.53 -13.43
C ILE A 146 14.03 39.17 -14.60
N LEU A 147 12.72 39.13 -14.38
CA LEU A 147 11.71 38.74 -15.38
C LEU A 147 11.11 39.98 -16.12
N ILE A 148 11.61 41.18 -15.90
CA ILE A 148 11.34 42.40 -16.67
C ILE A 148 12.45 42.61 -17.67
#